data_1b854d816682aec80e53263e7fbe32a3
#
_entry.id   1b854d816682aec80e53263e7fbe32a3
#
_cell.length_a   1.000
_cell.length_b   1.000
_cell.length_c   1.000
_cell.angle_alpha   90.00
_cell.angle_beta   90.00
_cell.angle_gamma   90.00
#
_symmetry.space_group_name_H-M   'P 1'
#
loop_
_entity.id
_entity.type
_entity.pdbx_description
1 polymer ?
#
loop_
_entity_poly.entity_id
_entity_poly.type
_entity_poly.pdbx_seq_one_letter_code
_entity_poly.pdbx_strand_id
1 'polypeptide(L)' 'MNKAVGGVATSNHQTGCAVDIHVTDMKQLLRYAVILLDISDDSGEAFDELLIERNAVGTYWLHFAVRPKDNRMKIRLMEK' A
#
# COMPACT_ATOMS: atom_id res chain seq x y z
N MET A 1 -12.55 -12.65 -9.63
CA MET A 1 -11.92 -12.78 -9.52
C MET A 1 -11.05 -12.75 -9.18
N ASN A 2 -10.81 -12.64 -8.89
CA ASN A 2 -9.91 -12.59 -8.60
C ASN A 2 -9.04 -12.96 -8.96
N LYS A 3 -8.86 -13.25 -9.59
CA LYS A 3 -8.00 -13.61 -9.94
C LYS A 3 -7.36 -13.05 -10.71
N ALA A 4 -7.75 -12.46 -11.16
CA ALA A 4 -7.09 -12.00 -12.02
C ALA A 4 -5.99 -11.36 -11.69
N VAL A 5 -5.90 -10.73 -10.96
CA VAL A 5 -4.84 -10.19 -10.74
C VAL A 5 -4.01 -10.92 -10.24
N GLY A 6 -4.25 -11.81 -10.35
CA GLY A 6 -3.44 -12.44 -10.26
C GLY A 6 -2.76 -13.04 -9.38
N GLY A 7 -1.87 -13.70 -9.62
CA GLY A 7 -1.18 -14.44 -8.77
C GLY A 7 -0.66 -13.78 -7.60
N VAL A 8 -0.52 -12.56 -7.69
CA VAL A 8 0.00 -11.91 -6.61
C VAL A 8 -0.87 -11.99 -5.48
N ALA A 9 -2.08 -11.93 -5.66
CA ALA A 9 -2.97 -11.89 -4.56
C ALA A 9 -3.14 -13.22 -3.90
N THR A 10 -2.88 -14.25 -4.59
CA THR A 10 -3.21 -15.53 -4.05
C THR A 10 -2.45 -15.88 -2.81
N SER A 11 -1.22 -15.47 -2.74
CA SER A 11 -0.42 -15.83 -1.59
C SER A 11 -0.86 -15.06 -0.35
N ASN A 12 -1.65 -14.05 -0.51
CA ASN A 12 -2.01 -13.18 0.60
C ASN A 12 -3.45 -13.25 1.01
N HIS A 13 -4.25 -14.08 0.36
CA HIS A 13 -5.66 -13.99 0.65
C HIS A 13 -6.03 -14.38 2.08
N GLN A 14 -5.20 -15.15 2.75
CA GLN A 14 -5.46 -15.53 4.13
C GLN A 14 -5.02 -14.46 5.11
N THR A 15 -3.97 -13.73 4.78
CA THR A 15 -3.40 -12.73 5.66
C THR A 15 -3.60 -11.33 5.13
N GLY A 16 -4.29 -11.19 4.03
CA GLY A 16 -4.47 -9.92 3.38
C GLY A 16 -3.57 -9.79 2.17
N CYS A 17 -3.52 -8.61 1.61
CA CYS A 17 -2.74 -8.31 0.40
C CYS A 17 -1.77 -7.20 0.69
N ALA A 18 -0.62 -7.24 0.04
CA ALA A 18 0.35 -6.17 0.13
C ALA A 18 0.91 -5.93 -1.26
N VAL A 19 1.08 -4.67 -1.62
CA VAL A 19 1.65 -4.31 -2.91
C VAL A 19 2.67 -3.20 -2.71
N ASP A 20 3.69 -3.19 -3.57
CA ASP A 20 4.63 -2.09 -3.63
C ASP A 20 4.33 -1.31 -4.90
N ILE A 21 4.14 -0.03 -4.75
CA ILE A 21 3.80 0.86 -5.85
C ILE A 21 5.01 1.72 -6.18
N HIS A 22 5.58 1.51 -7.35
CA HIS A 22 6.74 2.27 -7.76
C HIS A 22 6.34 3.65 -8.24
N VAL A 23 7.16 4.63 -7.89
CA VAL A 23 6.89 6.01 -8.27
C VAL A 23 8.15 6.63 -8.84
N THR A 24 7.99 7.69 -9.61
CA THR A 24 9.11 8.37 -10.23
C THR A 24 9.72 9.43 -9.34
N ASP A 25 8.93 10.01 -8.46
CA ASP A 25 9.41 11.02 -7.53
C ASP A 25 8.46 11.15 -6.34
N MET A 26 8.82 12.00 -5.41
CA MET A 26 8.04 12.20 -4.19
C MET A 26 6.66 12.77 -4.49
N LYS A 27 6.54 13.62 -5.49
CA LYS A 27 5.26 14.20 -5.84
C LYS A 27 4.27 13.13 -6.26
N GLN A 28 4.72 12.20 -7.10
CA GLN A 28 3.88 11.11 -7.54
C GLN A 28 3.53 10.20 -6.37
N LEU A 29 4.49 9.97 -5.48
CA LEU A 29 4.27 9.15 -4.30
C LEU A 29 3.16 9.74 -3.44
N LEU A 30 3.21 11.04 -3.20
CA LEU A 30 2.21 11.70 -2.37
C LEU A 30 0.84 11.69 -3.03
N ARG A 31 0.79 11.81 -4.36
CA ARG A 31 -0.48 11.73 -5.07
C ARG A 31 -1.12 10.37 -4.93
N TYR A 32 -0.33 9.32 -5.06
CA TYR A 32 -0.85 7.96 -4.88
C TYR A 32 -1.30 7.74 -3.43
N ALA A 33 -0.54 8.26 -2.47
CA ALA A 33 -0.92 8.13 -1.08
C ALA A 33 -2.27 8.79 -0.81
N VAL A 34 -2.48 9.97 -1.37
CA VAL A 34 -3.74 10.69 -1.21
C VAL A 34 -4.90 9.90 -1.83
N ILE A 35 -4.68 9.34 -3.01
CA ILE A 35 -5.71 8.53 -3.66
C ILE A 35 -6.10 7.35 -2.79
N LEU A 36 -5.12 6.66 -2.22
CA LEU A 36 -5.39 5.52 -1.36
C LEU A 36 -6.14 5.92 -0.10
N LEU A 37 -5.75 7.05 0.49
CA LEU A 37 -6.44 7.56 1.66
C LEU A 37 -7.87 7.96 1.35
N ASP A 38 -8.09 8.59 0.20
CA ASP A 38 -9.43 8.98 -0.21
C ASP A 38 -10.32 7.76 -0.46
N ILE A 39 -9.78 6.73 -1.06
CA ILE A 39 -10.53 5.51 -1.29
C ILE A 39 -10.92 4.89 0.05
N SER A 40 -10.01 4.85 0.99
CA SER A 40 -10.29 4.31 2.30
C SER A 40 -11.39 5.11 3.00
N ASP A 41 -11.28 6.43 2.95
CA ASP A 41 -12.27 7.30 3.58
C ASP A 41 -13.63 7.16 2.93
N ASP A 42 -13.69 7.15 1.61
CA ASP A 42 -14.95 7.09 0.89
C ASP A 42 -15.64 5.75 1.04
N SER A 43 -14.89 4.68 1.07
CA SER A 43 -15.46 3.35 1.19
C SER A 43 -15.76 2.96 2.63
N GLY A 44 -15.16 3.66 3.58
CA GLY A 44 -15.29 3.30 4.97
C GLY A 44 -14.46 2.08 5.34
N GLU A 45 -13.56 1.65 4.47
CA GLU A 45 -12.75 0.47 4.74
C GLU A 45 -11.35 0.86 5.17
N ALA A 46 -10.87 0.23 6.22
CA ALA A 46 -9.54 0.50 6.74
C ALA A 46 -8.49 -0.28 5.97
N PHE A 47 -7.28 0.26 5.94
CA PHE A 47 -6.12 -0.46 5.46
C PHE A 47 -5.19 -0.76 6.63
N ASP A 48 -4.25 -1.66 6.44
CA ASP A 48 -3.34 -2.04 7.52
C ASP A 48 -2.11 -1.15 7.56
N GLU A 49 -1.43 -1.00 6.42
CA GLU A 49 -0.20 -0.21 6.34
C GLU A 49 -0.16 0.62 5.08
N LEU A 50 0.32 1.83 5.21
CA LEU A 50 0.67 2.69 4.09
C LEU A 50 2.04 3.25 4.41
N LEU A 51 3.07 2.66 3.82
CA LEU A 51 4.45 2.98 4.16
C LEU A 51 5.13 3.70 3.00
N ILE A 52 5.81 4.78 3.32
CA ILE A 52 6.65 5.46 2.37
C ILE A 52 8.05 4.89 2.56
N GLU A 53 8.57 4.21 1.56
CA GLU A 53 9.86 3.55 1.67
C GLU A 53 10.88 4.17 0.75
N ARG A 54 12.12 4.26 1.22
CA ARG A 54 13.22 4.83 0.47
C ARG A 54 14.47 4.00 0.74
N ASN A 55 15.23 3.72 -0.31
CA ASN A 55 16.49 3.01 -0.13
C ASN A 55 17.67 3.98 -0.16
N ALA A 56 18.87 3.45 0.00
CA ALA A 56 20.07 4.27 0.11
C ALA A 56 20.41 5.03 -1.17
N VAL A 57 19.90 4.57 -2.30
CA VAL A 57 20.17 5.26 -3.56
C VAL A 57 19.13 6.32 -3.86
N GLY A 58 18.15 6.47 -3.02
CA GLY A 58 17.15 7.50 -3.20
C GLY A 58 15.93 7.10 -4.00
N THR A 59 15.74 5.81 -4.23
CA THR A 59 14.54 5.32 -4.90
C THR A 59 13.41 5.22 -3.86
N TYR A 60 12.25 5.72 -4.25
CA TYR A 60 11.07 5.71 -3.40
C TYR A 60 10.03 4.74 -3.90
N TRP A 61 9.25 4.20 -2.99
CA TRP A 61 8.04 3.45 -3.37
C TRP A 61 7.06 3.49 -2.20
N LEU A 62 5.80 3.14 -2.51
CA LEU A 62 4.77 3.02 -1.50
C LEU A 62 4.49 1.56 -1.25
N HIS A 63 4.44 1.18 -0.01
CA HIS A 63 4.00 -0.15 0.39
C HIS A 63 2.60 -0.01 0.97
N PHE A 64 1.63 -0.69 0.39
CA PHE A 64 0.25 -0.63 0.84
C PHE A 64 -0.23 -2.03 1.16
N ALA A 65 -0.76 -2.23 2.34
CA ALA A 65 -1.20 -3.53 2.79
C ALA A 65 -2.59 -3.47 3.40
N VAL A 66 -3.36 -4.51 3.17
CA VAL A 66 -4.69 -4.66 3.74
C VAL A 66 -4.80 -6.06 4.31
N ARG A 67 -5.32 -6.16 5.52
CA ARG A 67 -5.54 -7.45 6.18
C ARG A 67 -7.02 -7.81 6.08
N PRO A 68 -7.38 -9.07 6.24
CA PRO A 68 -8.79 -9.45 6.23
C PRO A 68 -9.59 -8.78 7.33
N LYS A 69 -8.93 -8.50 8.46
CA LYS A 69 -9.57 -7.80 9.56
C LYS A 69 -8.49 -7.18 10.46
N ASP A 70 -8.91 -6.34 11.36
CA ASP A 70 -8.03 -5.71 12.34
C ASP A 70 -6.95 -4.86 11.66
N ASN A 71 -7.35 -4.12 10.64
CA ASN A 71 -6.44 -3.22 9.95
C ASN A 71 -6.07 -2.06 10.85
N ARG A 72 -4.78 -1.76 10.93
CA ARG A 72 -4.23 -0.84 11.91
C ARG A 72 -4.13 0.61 11.44
N MET A 73 -4.34 0.87 10.15
CA MET A 73 -4.20 2.22 9.57
C MET A 73 -2.85 2.84 9.88
N LYS A 74 -1.80 2.05 9.76
CA LYS A 74 -0.46 2.48 10.13
C LYS A 74 0.20 3.21 8.96
N ILE A 75 0.64 4.43 9.19
CA ILE A 75 1.30 5.24 8.17
C ILE A 75 2.68 5.61 8.68
N ARG A 76 3.73 5.25 7.95
CA ARG A 76 5.11 5.47 8.40
C ARG A 76 6.04 5.77 7.25
N LEU A 77 7.16 6.42 7.58
CA LEU A 77 8.28 6.57 6.68
C LEU A 77 9.34 5.55 7.07
N MET A 78 9.75 4.74 6.12
CA MET A 78 10.73 3.68 6.35
C MET A 78 11.94 3.93 5.46
N GLU A 79 13.12 3.95 6.07
CA GLU A 79 14.37 4.07 5.32
C GLU A 79 15.10 2.75 5.38
N LYS A 80 15.48 2.28 4.23
CA LYS A 80 16.12 0.97 4.12
C LYS A 80 17.60 1.06 3.87
#